data_55b1e0205953fcc895efdff2d8d81550
#
_entry.id   55b1e0205953fcc895efdff2d8d81550
#
_cell.length_a   1.000
_cell.length_b   1.000
_cell.length_c   1.000
_cell.angle_alpha   90.00
_cell.angle_beta   90.00
_cell.angle_gamma   90.00
#
_symmetry.space_group_name_H-M   'P 1'
#
loop_
_entity.id
_entity.type
_entity.pdbx_description
1 polymer ?
#
loop_
_entity_poly.entity_id
_entity_poly.type
_entity_poly.pdbx_seq_one_letter_code
_entity_poly.pdbx_strand_id
1 'polypeptide(L)'
;MLLLDGELSSDLAFSGGRFILIFVALIATMTLSKATATTMPSVRRTQDNLARLSPENSSAGLQIAGHVFGGIINTGTFAILSAALPKDSDDHRRKLAAEAALRGMVTSAVWSPFFVAFAVGERFVGTAHAWLAMAFGLATAFLFTLICTFFFSAEFSFRTIQKSLA
;
A
#
# COMPACT_ATOMS: atom_id res chain seq x y z
N MET A 1 8.65 -13.22 -37.17
CA MET A 1 8.39 -12.72 -38.51
C MET A 1 7.23 -11.72 -38.53
N LEU A 2 7.06 -10.94 -37.44
CA LEU A 2 6.03 -9.89 -37.25
C LEU A 2 6.65 -8.48 -37.06
N LEU A 3 7.93 -8.33 -37.36
CA LEU A 3 8.67 -7.07 -37.15
C LEU A 3 9.04 -6.36 -38.46
N LEU A 4 8.43 -6.73 -39.61
CA LEU A 4 8.80 -6.19 -40.91
C LEU A 4 7.66 -5.48 -41.68
N ASP A 5 6.45 -5.39 -41.10
CA ASP A 5 5.42 -4.57 -41.72
C ASP A 5 5.46 -3.18 -41.14
N GLY A 6 5.86 -2.20 -41.95
CA GLY A 6 6.03 -0.80 -41.56
C GLY A 6 4.75 -0.05 -41.11
N GLU A 7 3.62 -0.77 -41.06
CA GLU A 7 2.37 -0.28 -40.47
C GLU A 7 2.20 -0.65 -38.96
N LEU A 8 3.18 -1.33 -38.37
CA LEU A 8 3.26 -1.49 -36.91
C LEU A 8 3.53 -0.16 -36.17
N SER A 9 3.45 0.74 -36.86
CA SER A 9 4.01 2.00 -36.90
C SER A 9 3.36 3.05 -36.00
N SER A 10 2.49 3.82 -36.45
CA SER A 10 2.02 5.02 -35.76
C SER A 10 1.07 4.71 -34.61
N ASP A 11 0.13 3.78 -34.78
CA ASP A 11 -0.90 3.50 -33.80
C ASP A 11 -0.35 2.79 -32.55
N LEU A 12 0.60 1.87 -32.73
CA LEU A 12 1.27 1.23 -31.62
C LEU A 12 2.18 2.21 -30.88
N ALA A 13 2.91 3.05 -31.62
CA ALA A 13 3.74 4.09 -31.02
C ALA A 13 2.91 5.14 -30.28
N PHE A 14 1.78 5.57 -30.86
CA PHE A 14 0.84 6.47 -30.19
C PHE A 14 0.20 5.84 -28.96
N SER A 15 -0.22 4.58 -29.06
CA SER A 15 -0.79 3.86 -27.94
C SER A 15 0.24 3.67 -26.83
N GLY A 16 1.46 3.24 -27.15
CA GLY A 16 2.58 3.14 -26.21
C GLY A 16 2.93 4.48 -25.57
N GLY A 17 3.00 5.55 -26.39
CA GLY A 17 3.26 6.89 -25.89
C GLY A 17 2.23 7.40 -24.89
N ARG A 18 0.93 7.10 -25.11
CA ARG A 18 -0.13 7.43 -24.14
C ARG A 18 0.07 6.72 -22.79
N PHE A 19 0.44 5.44 -22.80
CA PHE A 19 0.74 4.72 -21.56
C PHE A 19 1.94 5.33 -20.83
N ILE A 20 3.00 5.66 -21.53
CA ILE A 20 4.18 6.34 -20.95
C ILE A 20 3.76 7.67 -20.31
N LEU A 21 2.95 8.48 -20.99
CA LEU A 21 2.46 9.74 -20.42
C LEU A 21 1.60 9.54 -19.17
N ILE A 22 0.73 8.53 -19.16
CA ILE A 22 -0.07 8.17 -17.97
C ILE A 22 0.86 7.79 -16.82
N PHE A 23 1.88 6.97 -17.05
CA PHE A 23 2.84 6.58 -16.00
C PHE A 23 3.65 7.77 -15.49
N VAL A 24 4.14 8.63 -16.37
CA VAL A 24 4.90 9.83 -15.98
C VAL A 24 4.03 10.78 -15.14
N ALA A 25 2.81 11.05 -15.59
CA ALA A 25 1.86 11.90 -14.85
C ALA A 25 1.52 11.29 -13.47
N LEU A 26 1.32 9.97 -13.43
CA LEU A 26 1.02 9.26 -12.20
C LEU A 26 2.18 9.33 -11.20
N ILE A 27 3.41 9.05 -11.64
CA ILE A 27 4.61 9.13 -10.79
C ILE A 27 4.79 10.55 -10.23
N ALA A 28 4.62 11.57 -11.08
CA ALA A 28 4.70 12.96 -10.65
C ALA A 28 3.64 13.29 -9.58
N THR A 29 2.38 12.88 -9.83
CA THR A 29 1.26 13.08 -8.89
C THR A 29 1.49 12.35 -7.57
N MET A 30 1.97 11.10 -7.61
CA MET A 30 2.29 10.31 -6.42
C MET A 30 3.42 10.96 -5.61
N THR A 31 4.45 11.45 -6.28
CA THR A 31 5.57 12.13 -5.64
C THR A 31 5.13 13.43 -4.94
N LEU A 32 4.27 14.21 -5.61
CA LEU A 32 3.69 15.43 -5.04
C LEU A 32 2.79 15.09 -3.83
N SER A 33 1.91 14.11 -3.97
CA SER A 33 1.02 13.66 -2.89
C SER A 33 1.81 13.20 -1.67
N LYS A 34 2.92 12.45 -1.87
CA LYS A 34 3.83 12.04 -0.81
C LYS A 34 4.48 13.24 -0.13
N ALA A 35 5.04 14.18 -0.91
CA ALA A 35 5.67 15.38 -0.37
C ALA A 35 4.69 16.21 0.46
N THR A 36 3.46 16.38 -0.03
CA THR A 36 2.39 17.10 0.70
C THR A 36 2.00 16.34 1.97
N ALA A 37 1.78 15.04 1.90
CA ALA A 37 1.36 14.23 3.05
C ALA A 37 2.39 14.28 4.18
N THR A 38 3.69 14.27 3.89
CA THR A 38 4.74 14.34 4.92
C THR A 38 4.79 15.69 5.64
N THR A 39 4.21 16.74 5.08
CA THR A 39 4.11 18.06 5.73
C THR A 39 2.86 18.21 6.60
N MET A 40 1.88 17.32 6.46
CA MET A 40 0.60 17.41 7.18
C MET A 40 0.77 17.07 8.67
N PRO A 41 0.31 17.95 9.60
CA PRO A 41 0.38 17.68 11.02
C PRO A 41 -0.36 16.41 11.45
N SER A 42 -1.45 16.07 10.77
CA SER A 42 -2.22 14.84 11.01
C SER A 42 -1.40 13.58 10.74
N VAL A 43 -0.62 13.56 9.67
CA VAL A 43 0.28 12.44 9.32
C VAL A 43 1.36 12.28 10.37
N ARG A 44 1.98 13.38 10.79
CA ARG A 44 3.01 13.36 11.87
C ARG A 44 2.43 12.86 13.19
N ARG A 45 1.25 13.33 13.59
CA ARG A 45 0.56 12.83 14.80
C ARG A 45 0.29 11.33 14.72
N THR A 46 -0.11 10.83 13.55
CA THR A 46 -0.33 9.39 13.36
C THR A 46 0.97 8.61 13.46
N GLN A 47 2.08 9.12 12.90
CA GLN A 47 3.41 8.51 13.08
C GLN A 47 3.82 8.46 14.55
N ASP A 48 3.64 9.56 15.28
CA ASP A 48 3.95 9.63 16.72
C ASP A 48 3.08 8.66 17.54
N ASN A 49 1.79 8.55 17.21
CA ASN A 49 0.89 7.61 17.86
C ASN A 49 1.28 6.15 17.58
N LEU A 50 1.60 5.82 16.33
CA LEU A 50 2.05 4.49 15.96
C LEU A 50 3.38 4.10 16.64
N ALA A 51 4.31 5.06 16.76
CA ALA A 51 5.59 4.85 17.44
C ALA A 51 5.43 4.59 18.95
N ARG A 52 4.32 5.03 19.54
CA ARG A 52 4.00 4.84 20.98
C ARG A 52 3.19 3.57 21.26
N LEU A 53 2.76 2.85 20.25
CA LEU A 53 2.01 1.61 20.45
C LEU A 53 2.88 0.57 21.15
N SER A 54 2.24 -0.20 22.03
CA SER A 54 2.88 -1.37 22.63
C SER A 54 3.34 -2.33 21.52
N PRO A 55 4.38 -3.11 21.76
CA PRO A 55 4.89 -4.08 20.78
C PRO A 55 3.80 -4.99 20.21
N GLU A 56 2.83 -5.39 21.03
CA GLU A 56 1.72 -6.27 20.68
C GLU A 56 0.76 -5.61 19.68
N ASN A 57 0.51 -4.31 19.85
CA ASN A 57 -0.42 -3.55 19.02
C ASN A 57 0.26 -2.87 17.82
N SER A 58 1.59 -2.79 17.84
CA SER A 58 2.34 -2.10 16.79
C SER A 58 2.16 -2.73 15.41
N SER A 59 2.15 -4.06 15.34
CA SER A 59 1.95 -4.77 14.06
C SER A 59 0.56 -4.52 13.48
N ALA A 60 -0.49 -4.64 14.30
CA ALA A 60 -1.86 -4.37 13.87
C ALA A 60 -2.05 -2.90 13.49
N GLY A 61 -1.54 -1.98 14.30
CA GLY A 61 -1.59 -0.54 14.02
C GLY A 61 -0.90 -0.16 12.73
N LEU A 62 0.28 -0.70 12.47
CA LEU A 62 1.02 -0.46 11.23
C LEU A 62 0.35 -1.09 10.01
N GLN A 63 -0.28 -2.25 10.14
CA GLN A 63 -1.03 -2.87 9.06
C GLN A 63 -2.27 -2.04 8.71
N ILE A 64 -3.05 -1.59 9.70
CA ILE A 64 -4.23 -0.75 9.48
C ILE A 64 -3.82 0.61 8.89
N ALA A 65 -2.80 1.25 9.44
CA ALA A 65 -2.28 2.49 8.92
C ALA A 65 -1.72 2.33 7.49
N GLY A 66 -1.03 1.21 7.22
CA GLY A 66 -0.57 0.85 5.89
C GLY A 66 -1.71 0.72 4.88
N HIS A 67 -2.83 0.12 5.30
CA HIS A 67 -4.01 -0.03 4.47
C HIS A 67 -4.67 1.32 4.15
N VAL A 68 -4.89 2.14 5.16
CA VAL A 68 -5.54 3.45 4.99
C VAL A 68 -4.67 4.41 4.19
N PHE A 69 -3.41 4.59 4.59
CA PHE A 69 -2.49 5.47 3.86
C PHE A 69 -2.12 4.91 2.47
N GLY A 70 -1.98 3.59 2.36
CA GLY A 70 -1.76 2.92 1.07
C GLY A 70 -2.84 3.22 0.07
N GLY A 71 -4.10 3.23 0.52
CA GLY A 71 -5.25 3.56 -0.31
C GLY A 71 -5.26 5.01 -0.82
N ILE A 72 -4.61 5.94 -0.12
CA ILE A 72 -4.62 7.38 -0.46
C ILE A 72 -3.30 7.82 -1.09
N ILE A 73 -2.17 7.40 -0.51
CA ILE A 73 -0.83 7.91 -0.83
C ILE A 73 -0.02 6.88 -1.65
N ASN A 74 -0.57 5.68 -1.81
CA ASN A 74 0.04 4.59 -2.56
C ASN A 74 1.41 4.19 -1.95
N THR A 75 2.40 3.88 -2.78
CA THR A 75 3.74 3.45 -2.36
C THR A 75 4.47 4.45 -1.46
N GLY A 76 4.07 5.73 -1.48
CA GLY A 76 4.55 6.75 -0.54
C GLY A 76 4.29 6.42 0.94
N THR A 77 3.28 5.60 1.20
CA THR A 77 2.91 5.14 2.53
C THR A 77 4.06 4.43 3.25
N PHE A 78 4.82 3.59 2.55
CA PHE A 78 5.94 2.88 3.16
C PHE A 78 7.00 3.83 3.72
N ALA A 79 7.30 4.90 2.98
CA ALA A 79 8.25 5.91 3.44
C ALA A 79 7.73 6.69 4.66
N ILE A 80 6.40 6.90 4.76
CA ILE A 80 5.78 7.55 5.92
C ILE A 80 5.82 6.62 7.12
N LEU A 81 5.41 5.36 6.96
CA LEU A 81 5.34 4.39 8.05
C LEU A 81 6.73 3.93 8.51
N SER A 82 7.75 3.96 7.65
CA SER A 82 9.12 3.65 8.04
C SER A 82 9.65 4.56 9.15
N ALA A 83 9.16 5.80 9.24
CA ALA A 83 9.51 6.72 10.32
C ALA A 83 8.85 6.33 11.67
N ALA A 84 7.76 5.55 11.63
CA ALA A 84 7.07 5.04 12.82
C ALA A 84 7.60 3.67 13.28
N LEU A 85 8.56 3.07 12.54
CA LEU A 85 9.17 1.81 12.95
C LEU A 85 10.02 2.02 14.23
N PRO A 86 9.96 1.08 15.17
CA PRO A 86 10.73 1.17 16.41
C PRO A 86 12.23 1.25 16.13
N LYS A 87 12.88 2.33 16.51
CA LYS A 87 14.32 2.55 16.25
C LYS A 87 15.22 1.75 17.18
N ASP A 88 14.77 1.55 18.43
CA ASP A 88 15.53 0.89 19.48
C ASP A 88 15.15 -0.59 19.65
N SER A 89 14.42 -1.16 18.70
CA SER A 89 14.04 -2.56 18.73
C SER A 89 15.06 -3.43 17.99
N ASP A 90 15.08 -4.72 18.34
CA ASP A 90 15.86 -5.70 17.61
C ASP A 90 15.42 -5.80 16.12
N ASP A 91 16.29 -6.31 15.29
CA ASP A 91 16.04 -6.43 13.84
C ASP A 91 14.80 -7.27 13.51
N HIS A 92 14.51 -8.26 14.37
CA HIS A 92 13.33 -9.10 14.19
C HIS A 92 12.02 -8.31 14.35
N ARG A 93 11.92 -7.46 15.39
CA ARG A 93 10.74 -6.60 15.62
C ARG A 93 10.58 -5.57 14.51
N ARG A 94 11.67 -4.98 14.07
CA ARG A 94 11.65 -4.03 12.94
C ARG A 94 11.17 -4.70 11.66
N LYS A 95 11.61 -5.92 11.40
CA LYS A 95 11.16 -6.72 10.25
C LYS A 95 9.66 -7.00 10.32
N LEU A 96 9.14 -7.48 11.44
CA LEU A 96 7.71 -7.76 11.63
C LEU A 96 6.85 -6.49 11.44
N ALA A 97 7.30 -5.37 11.98
CA ALA A 97 6.62 -4.09 11.82
C ALA A 97 6.61 -3.61 10.36
N ALA A 98 7.72 -3.76 9.65
CA ALA A 98 7.83 -3.43 8.24
C ALA A 98 6.94 -4.33 7.37
N GLU A 99 6.91 -5.63 7.66
CA GLU A 99 6.03 -6.60 6.98
C GLU A 99 4.56 -6.28 7.21
N ALA A 100 4.17 -5.87 8.42
CA ALA A 100 2.81 -5.46 8.73
C ALA A 100 2.39 -4.22 7.92
N ALA A 101 3.25 -3.19 7.89
CA ALA A 101 3.03 -1.99 7.10
C ALA A 101 2.91 -2.31 5.60
N LEU A 102 3.76 -3.20 5.11
CA LEU A 102 3.76 -3.63 3.71
C LEU A 102 2.49 -4.41 3.37
N ARG A 103 2.05 -5.36 4.22
CA ARG A 103 0.80 -6.09 4.03
C ARG A 103 -0.40 -5.14 3.92
N GLY A 104 -0.49 -4.17 4.82
CA GLY A 104 -1.54 -3.15 4.76
C GLY A 104 -1.52 -2.37 3.45
N MET A 105 -0.37 -1.88 3.04
CA MET A 105 -0.20 -1.13 1.80
C MET A 105 -0.55 -1.96 0.56
N VAL A 106 -0.07 -3.19 0.46
CA VAL A 106 -0.35 -4.07 -0.70
C VAL A 106 -1.83 -4.41 -0.78
N THR A 107 -2.47 -4.63 0.37
CA THR A 107 -3.92 -4.90 0.42
C THR A 107 -4.75 -3.73 -0.09
N SER A 108 -4.28 -2.49 0.08
CA SER A 108 -4.98 -1.31 -0.44
C SER A 108 -4.95 -1.21 -1.97
N ALA A 109 -3.98 -1.85 -2.64
CA ALA A 109 -3.88 -1.84 -4.09
C ALA A 109 -5.06 -2.53 -4.80
N VAL A 110 -5.80 -3.39 -4.09
CA VAL A 110 -6.94 -4.13 -4.64
C VAL A 110 -8.16 -3.24 -4.89
N TRP A 111 -8.28 -2.11 -4.18
CA TRP A 111 -9.44 -1.24 -4.27
C TRP A 111 -9.12 0.23 -4.57
N SER A 112 -7.91 0.67 -4.31
CA SER A 112 -7.61 2.09 -4.39
C SER A 112 -7.53 2.59 -5.84
N PRO A 113 -8.27 3.66 -6.18
CA PRO A 113 -8.21 4.27 -7.50
C PRO A 113 -6.90 5.01 -7.77
N PHE A 114 -6.07 5.20 -6.74
CA PHE A 114 -4.77 5.86 -6.86
C PHE A 114 -3.64 4.91 -7.30
N PHE A 115 -3.94 3.62 -7.47
CA PHE A 115 -2.97 2.68 -8.04
C PHE A 115 -3.07 2.63 -9.57
N VAL A 116 -1.91 2.49 -10.22
CA VAL A 116 -1.82 2.34 -11.68
C VAL A 116 -2.71 1.21 -12.19
N ALA A 117 -2.78 0.12 -11.44
CA ALA A 117 -3.57 -1.04 -11.78
C ALA A 117 -5.06 -0.70 -11.98
N PHE A 118 -5.61 0.22 -11.17
CA PHE A 118 -6.98 0.69 -11.34
C PHE A 118 -7.15 1.46 -12.65
N ALA A 119 -6.28 2.45 -12.90
CA ALA A 119 -6.35 3.28 -14.11
C ALA A 119 -6.18 2.46 -15.40
N VAL A 120 -5.30 1.46 -15.36
CA VAL A 120 -5.12 0.53 -16.48
C VAL A 120 -6.34 -0.39 -16.62
N GLY A 121 -6.82 -0.96 -15.53
CA GLY A 121 -8.00 -1.84 -15.52
C GLY A 121 -9.25 -1.15 -16.04
N GLU A 122 -9.51 0.08 -15.60
CA GLU A 122 -10.64 0.89 -16.07
C GLU A 122 -10.68 1.04 -17.59
N ARG A 123 -9.51 1.13 -18.22
CA ARG A 123 -9.39 1.23 -19.67
C ARG A 123 -9.92 0.00 -20.41
N PHE A 124 -9.81 -1.17 -19.80
CA PHE A 124 -10.23 -2.44 -20.42
C PHE A 124 -11.66 -2.83 -20.11
N VAL A 125 -12.14 -2.53 -18.90
CA VAL A 125 -13.46 -2.98 -18.43
C VAL A 125 -14.53 -1.87 -18.44
N GLY A 126 -14.12 -0.64 -18.65
CA GLY A 126 -14.99 0.55 -18.60
C GLY A 126 -15.28 1.02 -17.16
N THR A 127 -15.61 2.31 -17.03
CA THR A 127 -15.71 3.02 -15.74
C THR A 127 -16.71 2.37 -14.78
N ALA A 128 -17.89 1.97 -15.25
CA ALA A 128 -18.93 1.37 -14.38
C ALA A 128 -18.45 0.07 -13.73
N HIS A 129 -17.81 -0.81 -14.49
CA HIS A 129 -17.27 -2.07 -13.98
C HIS A 129 -16.03 -1.86 -13.10
N ALA A 130 -15.20 -0.86 -13.41
CA ALA A 130 -14.06 -0.52 -12.58
C ALA A 130 -14.49 -0.05 -11.17
N TRP A 131 -15.53 0.78 -11.07
CA TRP A 131 -16.07 1.20 -9.77
C TRP A 131 -16.71 0.05 -8.99
N LEU A 132 -17.39 -0.85 -9.68
CA LEU A 132 -17.93 -2.05 -9.05
C LEU A 132 -16.80 -2.97 -8.53
N ALA A 133 -15.76 -3.20 -9.33
CA ALA A 133 -14.58 -3.95 -8.93
C ALA A 133 -13.87 -3.31 -7.71
N MET A 134 -13.81 -1.96 -7.66
CA MET A 134 -13.28 -1.23 -6.51
C MET A 134 -14.09 -1.51 -5.24
N ALA A 135 -15.42 -1.50 -5.31
CA ALA A 135 -16.28 -1.78 -4.16
C ALA A 135 -16.08 -3.21 -3.63
N PHE A 136 -16.01 -4.20 -4.51
CA PHE A 136 -15.69 -5.58 -4.14
C PHE A 136 -14.26 -5.72 -3.61
N GLY A 137 -13.31 -5.03 -4.24
CA GLY A 137 -11.93 -4.97 -3.79
C GLY A 137 -11.81 -4.40 -2.37
N LEU A 138 -12.54 -3.34 -2.06
CA LEU A 138 -12.57 -2.75 -0.72
C LEU A 138 -13.12 -3.73 0.33
N ALA A 139 -14.23 -4.40 0.03
CA ALA A 139 -14.81 -5.40 0.93
C ALA A 139 -13.84 -6.57 1.17
N THR A 140 -13.21 -7.08 0.11
CA THR A 140 -12.21 -8.16 0.18
C THR A 140 -10.98 -7.73 0.98
N ALA A 141 -10.47 -6.52 0.72
CA ALA A 141 -9.32 -5.96 1.42
C ALA A 141 -9.59 -5.75 2.91
N PHE A 142 -10.80 -5.32 3.26
CA PHE A 142 -11.23 -5.19 4.65
C PHE A 142 -11.26 -6.53 5.37
N LEU A 143 -11.89 -7.54 4.77
CA LEU A 143 -11.93 -8.90 5.33
C LEU A 143 -10.52 -9.48 5.49
N PHE A 144 -9.69 -9.33 4.46
CA PHE A 144 -8.29 -9.79 4.52
C PHE A 144 -7.50 -9.10 5.63
N THR A 145 -7.66 -7.78 5.78
CA THR A 145 -7.00 -7.00 6.84
C THR A 145 -7.44 -7.50 8.22
N LEU A 146 -8.73 -7.76 8.44
CA LEU A 146 -9.24 -8.33 9.69
C LEU A 146 -8.64 -9.71 9.98
N ILE A 147 -8.65 -10.60 8.99
CA ILE A 147 -8.10 -11.95 9.10
C ILE A 147 -6.60 -11.87 9.46
N CYS A 148 -5.84 -11.09 8.69
CA CYS A 148 -4.41 -10.91 8.95
C CYS A 148 -4.15 -10.33 10.34
N THR A 149 -4.88 -9.30 10.73
CA THR A 149 -4.74 -8.69 12.06
C THR A 149 -5.00 -9.72 13.17
N PHE A 150 -6.03 -10.53 13.02
CA PHE A 150 -6.35 -11.57 14.01
C PHE A 150 -5.26 -12.64 14.10
N PHE A 151 -4.84 -13.22 12.98
CA PHE A 151 -3.84 -14.29 12.97
C PHE A 151 -2.45 -13.83 13.39
N PHE A 152 -1.98 -12.69 12.88
CA PHE A 152 -0.64 -12.21 13.17
C PHE A 152 -0.52 -11.54 14.56
N SER A 153 -1.60 -10.99 15.11
CA SER A 153 -1.60 -10.57 16.52
C SER A 153 -1.53 -11.77 17.47
N ALA A 154 -2.21 -12.86 17.16
CA ALA A 154 -2.16 -14.10 17.96
C ALA A 154 -0.74 -14.70 17.97
N GLU A 155 -0.07 -14.81 16.81
CA GLU A 155 1.33 -15.31 16.74
C GLU A 155 2.30 -14.49 17.58
N PHE A 156 2.14 -13.18 17.59
CA PHE A 156 2.97 -12.29 18.39
C PHE A 156 2.80 -12.53 19.89
N SER A 157 1.56 -12.73 20.34
CA SER A 157 1.23 -13.03 21.73
C SER A 157 1.81 -14.37 22.19
N PHE A 158 1.66 -15.43 21.39
CA PHE A 158 2.21 -16.76 21.72
C PHE A 158 3.74 -16.76 21.83
N ARG A 159 4.46 -16.09 20.94
CA ARG A 159 5.92 -16.00 20.98
C ARG A 159 6.44 -15.19 22.18
N THR A 160 5.69 -14.18 22.60
CA THR A 160 6.04 -13.38 23.79
C THR A 160 5.91 -14.21 25.07
N ILE A 161 4.84 -15.01 25.19
CA ILE A 161 4.61 -15.92 26.32
C ILE A 161 5.70 -17.00 26.35
N GLN A 162 6.08 -17.57 25.22
CA GLN A 162 7.12 -18.61 25.15
C GLN A 162 8.50 -18.07 25.58
N LYS A 163 8.84 -16.80 25.25
CA LYS A 163 10.08 -16.16 25.69
C LYS A 163 10.11 -15.79 27.19
N SER A 164 8.94 -15.59 27.81
CA SER A 164 8.85 -15.30 29.25
C SER A 164 8.92 -16.56 30.13
N LEU A 165 8.76 -17.74 29.51
CA LEU A 165 8.78 -19.04 30.20
C LEU A 165 10.11 -19.80 30.01
N ALA A 166 11.03 -19.27 29.19
CA ALA A 166 12.37 -19.80 28.94
C ALA A 166 13.45 -18.96 29.61
#